data_6172754fcc7822f0e27303082edacad7
#
_entry.id   6172754fcc7822f0e27303082edacad7
#
_cell.length_a   1.000
_cell.length_b   1.000
_cell.length_c   1.000
_cell.angle_alpha   90.00
_cell.angle_beta   90.00
_cell.angle_gamma   90.00
#
_symmetry.space_group_name_H-M   'P 1'
#
loop_
_entity.id
_entity.type
_entity.pdbx_description
1 polymer ?
#
loop_
_entity_poly.entity_id
_entity_poly.type
_entity_poly.pdbx_seq_one_letter_code
_entity_poly.pdbx_strand_id
1 'polypeptide(L)'
;MLFRSVFQTADGYMNIAAGGNEMYGRLCKALGIEHLIDKPEYKDSKARSTNRAALNKDLQDAMIKQTSAYWSAKFEAGGVAGGPIYKMNEVFADPQVQHNVMSAPIHHPKLGDIGLVNQPVRLSRTPNEIRSVTPECGEHTDEILRELGYQDGQIADLKKRNVV
;
A
#
# COMPACT_ATOMS: atom_id res chain seq x y z
N MET A 1 -18.56 -5.76 11.71
CA MET A 1 -18.04 -5.09 10.50
C MET A 1 -17.06 -4.03 10.93
N LEU A 2 -15.80 -4.07 10.44
CA LEU A 2 -14.80 -3.04 10.74
C LEU A 2 -15.17 -1.76 9.99
N PHE A 3 -15.27 -0.65 10.73
CA PHE A 3 -15.38 0.67 10.10
C PHE A 3 -14.06 0.99 9.41
N ARG A 4 -14.07 1.05 8.09
CA ARG A 4 -12.95 1.48 7.25
C ARG A 4 -13.47 2.48 6.24
N SER A 5 -12.87 3.65 6.20
CA SER A 5 -13.20 4.65 5.21
C SER A 5 -11.99 5.51 4.88
N VAL A 6 -11.98 6.03 3.66
CA VAL A 6 -11.02 7.03 3.20
C VAL A 6 -11.64 8.40 3.41
N PHE A 7 -10.86 9.31 3.95
CA PHE A 7 -11.24 10.70 4.18
C PHE A 7 -10.23 11.64 3.52
N GLN A 8 -10.74 12.71 2.97
CA GLN A 8 -9.90 13.79 2.44
C GLN A 8 -9.38 14.64 3.61
N THR A 9 -8.10 15.00 3.54
CA THR A 9 -7.44 15.97 4.41
C THR A 9 -7.19 17.27 3.66
N ALA A 10 -6.59 18.26 4.30
CA ALA A 10 -6.26 19.52 3.62
C ALA A 10 -5.27 19.37 2.45
N ASP A 11 -4.47 18.29 2.44
CA ASP A 11 -3.37 18.07 1.49
C ASP A 11 -3.38 16.70 0.80
N GLY A 12 -4.35 15.82 1.11
CA GLY A 12 -4.39 14.49 0.54
C GLY A 12 -5.54 13.63 1.06
N TYR A 13 -5.26 12.36 1.30
CA TYR A 13 -6.24 11.39 1.78
C TYR A 13 -5.65 10.51 2.89
N MET A 14 -6.50 10.11 3.82
CA MET A 14 -6.14 9.15 4.87
C MET A 14 -7.15 8.03 4.95
N ASN A 15 -6.67 6.82 5.23
CA ASN A 15 -7.51 5.69 5.58
C ASN A 15 -7.60 5.58 7.11
N ILE A 16 -8.81 5.39 7.64
CA ILE A 16 -9.07 5.21 9.07
C ILE A 16 -9.77 3.88 9.29
N ALA A 17 -9.28 3.10 10.26
CA ALA A 17 -9.84 1.81 10.65
C ALA A 17 -10.23 1.85 12.14
N ALA A 18 -11.38 2.46 12.44
CA ALA A 18 -11.91 2.60 13.81
C ALA A 18 -13.08 1.64 14.04
N GLY A 19 -12.78 0.37 14.31
CA GLY A 19 -13.79 -0.63 14.69
C GLY A 19 -14.03 -0.69 16.20
N GLY A 20 -15.26 -0.97 16.61
CA GLY A 20 -15.62 -1.06 18.02
C GLY A 20 -15.85 0.31 18.70
N ASN A 21 -16.37 0.27 19.93
CA ASN A 21 -16.74 1.49 20.63
C ASN A 21 -15.55 2.24 21.20
N GLU A 22 -14.57 1.51 21.69
CA GLU A 22 -13.35 2.09 22.26
C GLU A 22 -12.54 2.86 21.19
N MET A 23 -12.30 2.22 20.04
CA MET A 23 -11.55 2.85 18.94
C MET A 23 -12.31 4.04 18.36
N TYR A 24 -13.64 3.96 18.26
CA TYR A 24 -14.47 5.09 17.86
C TYR A 24 -14.35 6.26 18.85
N GLY A 25 -14.37 5.99 20.15
CA GLY A 25 -14.17 7.02 21.18
C GLY A 25 -12.78 7.68 21.07
N ARG A 26 -11.72 6.91 20.84
CA ARG A 26 -10.36 7.43 20.58
C ARG A 26 -10.33 8.31 19.33
N LEU A 27 -10.97 7.86 18.25
CA LEU A 27 -11.07 8.65 17.02
C LEU A 27 -11.77 9.99 17.24
N CYS A 28 -12.94 10.00 17.92
CA CYS A 28 -13.66 11.23 18.19
C CYS A 28 -12.83 12.21 19.05
N LYS A 29 -12.08 11.71 20.02
CA LYS A 29 -11.16 12.52 20.82
C LYS A 29 -10.02 13.09 19.98
N ALA A 30 -9.40 12.27 19.14
CA ALA A 30 -8.31 12.73 18.27
C ALA A 30 -8.76 13.80 17.27
N LEU A 31 -10.02 13.73 16.82
CA LEU A 31 -10.63 14.69 15.90
C LEU A 31 -11.24 15.93 16.59
N GLY A 32 -11.36 15.94 17.94
CA GLY A 32 -12.00 17.04 18.67
C GLY A 32 -13.52 17.11 18.46
N ILE A 33 -14.15 15.95 18.30
CA ILE A 33 -15.61 15.80 18.06
C ILE A 33 -16.25 14.84 19.05
N GLU A 34 -15.85 14.92 20.32
CA GLU A 34 -16.30 14.02 21.41
C GLU A 34 -17.82 14.03 21.58
N HIS A 35 -18.49 15.12 21.23
CA HIS A 35 -19.95 15.25 21.28
C HIS A 35 -20.67 14.20 20.39
N LEU A 36 -19.95 13.53 19.45
CA LEU A 36 -20.51 12.45 18.64
C LEU A 36 -20.52 11.10 19.37
N ILE A 37 -19.76 10.93 20.46
CA ILE A 37 -19.61 9.65 21.15
C ILE A 37 -20.96 9.19 21.72
N ASP A 38 -21.70 10.11 22.35
CA ASP A 38 -22.93 9.83 23.04
C ASP A 38 -24.19 10.02 22.16
N LYS A 39 -24.02 10.35 20.89
CA LYS A 39 -25.15 10.44 19.95
C LYS A 39 -25.84 9.08 19.81
N PRO A 40 -27.18 8.99 19.99
CA PRO A 40 -27.94 7.74 19.84
C PRO A 40 -27.70 7.03 18.49
N GLU A 41 -27.52 7.83 17.42
CA GLU A 41 -27.27 7.37 16.05
C GLU A 41 -25.89 6.72 15.89
N TYR A 42 -24.96 6.93 16.83
CA TYR A 42 -23.57 6.46 16.73
C TYR A 42 -23.12 5.64 17.95
N LYS A 43 -24.01 5.36 18.90
CA LYS A 43 -23.72 4.75 20.22
C LYS A 43 -23.05 3.37 20.15
N ASP A 44 -23.30 2.60 19.11
CA ASP A 44 -22.73 1.27 18.92
C ASP A 44 -22.41 0.99 17.45
N SER A 45 -21.73 -0.14 17.18
CA SER A 45 -21.31 -0.50 15.81
C SER A 45 -22.49 -0.71 14.86
N LYS A 46 -23.65 -1.16 15.34
CA LYS A 46 -24.84 -1.37 14.52
C LYS A 46 -25.43 -0.02 14.12
N ALA A 47 -25.62 0.88 15.09
CA ALA A 47 -26.11 2.23 14.87
C ALA A 47 -25.21 3.01 13.89
N ARG A 48 -23.86 2.96 14.09
CA ARG A 48 -22.89 3.56 13.14
C ARG A 48 -22.94 2.96 11.75
N SER A 49 -23.17 1.65 11.63
CA SER A 49 -23.31 1.00 10.33
C SER A 49 -24.57 1.45 9.60
N THR A 50 -25.68 1.58 10.31
CA THR A 50 -26.96 2.06 9.75
C THR A 50 -26.85 3.52 9.32
N ASN A 51 -26.19 4.36 10.13
CA ASN A 51 -26.05 5.80 9.90
C ASN A 51 -24.71 6.17 9.24
N ARG A 52 -24.09 5.26 8.50
CA ARG A 52 -22.73 5.39 7.98
C ARG A 52 -22.51 6.63 7.13
N ALA A 53 -23.47 7.02 6.31
CA ALA A 53 -23.36 8.18 5.43
C ALA A 53 -23.26 9.48 6.25
N ALA A 54 -24.13 9.64 7.26
CA ALA A 54 -24.11 10.79 8.15
C ALA A 54 -22.83 10.84 8.99
N LEU A 55 -22.42 9.70 9.56
CA LEU A 55 -21.19 9.61 10.32
C LEU A 55 -19.95 9.95 9.46
N ASN A 56 -19.87 9.42 8.24
CA ASN A 56 -18.76 9.73 7.32
C ASN A 56 -18.70 11.22 7.01
N LYS A 57 -19.85 11.89 6.85
CA LYS A 57 -19.89 13.32 6.65
C LYS A 57 -19.35 14.09 7.87
N ASP A 58 -19.82 13.76 9.08
CA ASP A 58 -19.36 14.40 10.32
C ASP A 58 -17.84 14.23 10.49
N LEU A 59 -17.30 13.04 10.20
CA LEU A 59 -15.86 12.79 10.26
C LEU A 59 -15.10 13.55 9.15
N GLN A 60 -15.64 13.59 7.92
CA GLN A 60 -15.03 14.32 6.80
C GLN A 60 -14.94 15.83 7.10
N ASP A 61 -15.97 16.40 7.69
CA ASP A 61 -16.01 17.82 8.07
C ASP A 61 -14.94 18.19 9.13
N ALA A 62 -14.48 17.20 9.90
CA ALA A 62 -13.35 17.37 10.81
C ALA A 62 -12.01 17.16 10.11
N MET A 63 -11.89 16.08 9.33
CA MET A 63 -10.63 15.65 8.68
C MET A 63 -10.08 16.67 7.70
N ILE A 64 -10.95 17.35 6.94
CA ILE A 64 -10.54 18.31 5.90
C ILE A 64 -9.83 19.56 6.48
N LYS A 65 -9.96 19.81 7.78
CA LYS A 65 -9.42 21.01 8.43
C LYS A 65 -7.91 21.00 8.64
N GLN A 66 -7.28 19.84 8.58
CA GLN A 66 -5.86 19.69 8.86
C GLN A 66 -5.16 18.78 7.84
N THR A 67 -3.83 18.83 7.81
CA THR A 67 -2.99 18.03 6.91
C THR A 67 -2.93 16.55 7.34
N SER A 68 -2.56 15.69 6.41
CA SER A 68 -2.32 14.27 6.68
C SER A 68 -1.23 14.06 7.74
N ALA A 69 -0.16 14.86 7.72
CA ALA A 69 0.90 14.80 8.73
C ALA A 69 0.38 15.16 10.14
N TYR A 70 -0.44 16.21 10.26
CA TYR A 70 -1.07 16.58 11.53
C TYR A 70 -1.93 15.44 12.09
N TRP A 71 -2.79 14.85 11.26
CA TRP A 71 -3.65 13.75 11.67
C TRP A 71 -2.87 12.48 12.01
N SER A 72 -1.79 12.17 11.27
CA SER A 72 -0.92 11.02 11.58
C SER A 72 -0.36 11.12 13.00
N ALA A 73 0.20 12.27 13.38
CA ALA A 73 0.70 12.50 14.73
C ALA A 73 -0.40 12.41 15.81
N LYS A 74 -1.59 12.94 15.54
CA LYS A 74 -2.74 12.86 16.45
C LYS A 74 -3.26 11.44 16.63
N PHE A 75 -3.31 10.66 15.56
CA PHE A 75 -3.77 9.27 15.57
C PHE A 75 -2.77 8.36 16.27
N GLU A 76 -1.47 8.57 16.04
CA GLU A 76 -0.42 7.85 16.75
C GLU A 76 -0.50 8.09 18.25
N ALA A 77 -0.55 9.34 18.69
CA ALA A 77 -0.68 9.72 20.10
C ALA A 77 -1.98 9.21 20.75
N GLY A 78 -3.08 9.15 19.99
CA GLY A 78 -4.40 8.66 20.42
C GLY A 78 -4.60 7.15 20.30
N GLY A 79 -3.64 6.41 19.74
CA GLY A 79 -3.77 4.99 19.46
C GLY A 79 -4.90 4.69 18.47
N VAL A 80 -5.09 5.54 17.47
CA VAL A 80 -6.08 5.37 16.39
C VAL A 80 -5.42 4.73 15.18
N ALA A 81 -5.97 3.63 14.70
CA ALA A 81 -5.48 2.98 13.49
C ALA A 81 -5.88 3.78 12.23
N GLY A 82 -4.90 4.38 11.59
CA GLY A 82 -5.06 5.15 10.36
C GLY A 82 -3.72 5.56 9.79
N GLY A 83 -3.71 5.96 8.53
CA GLY A 83 -2.50 6.44 7.88
C GLY A 83 -2.79 7.12 6.55
N PRO A 84 -1.82 7.89 6.03
CA PRO A 84 -1.96 8.58 4.76
C PRO A 84 -2.02 7.59 3.59
N ILE A 85 -2.67 8.00 2.52
CA ILE A 85 -2.65 7.30 1.24
C ILE A 85 -1.57 7.96 0.39
N TYR A 86 -0.45 7.29 0.28
CA TYR A 86 0.73 7.79 -0.43
C TYR A 86 0.61 7.63 -1.95
N LYS A 87 1.17 8.59 -2.67
CA LYS A 87 1.55 8.43 -4.08
C LYS A 87 2.83 7.61 -4.18
N MET A 88 3.15 7.09 -5.36
CA MET A 88 4.32 6.21 -5.53
C MET A 88 5.65 6.86 -5.10
N ASN A 89 5.85 8.14 -5.42
CA ASN A 89 7.03 8.87 -4.99
C ASN A 89 7.10 9.04 -3.46
N GLU A 90 5.97 9.20 -2.79
CA GLU A 90 5.88 9.33 -1.33
C GLU A 90 6.15 7.99 -0.64
N VAL A 91 5.67 6.88 -1.22
CA VAL A 91 5.95 5.53 -0.71
C VAL A 91 7.46 5.27 -0.63
N PHE A 92 8.21 5.57 -1.71
CA PHE A 92 9.65 5.33 -1.74
C PHE A 92 10.46 6.36 -0.94
N ALA A 93 9.87 7.49 -0.57
CA ALA A 93 10.46 8.47 0.33
C ALA A 93 10.18 8.16 1.83
N ASP A 94 9.26 7.24 2.13
CA ASP A 94 8.91 6.88 3.51
C ASP A 94 10.10 6.23 4.24
N PRO A 95 10.44 6.69 5.46
CA PRO A 95 11.58 6.16 6.22
C PRO A 95 11.52 4.65 6.49
N GLN A 96 10.33 4.09 6.72
CA GLN A 96 10.17 2.64 6.96
C GLN A 96 10.40 1.85 5.68
N VAL A 97 9.93 2.35 4.54
CA VAL A 97 10.16 1.75 3.22
C VAL A 97 11.65 1.74 2.88
N GLN A 98 12.35 2.85 3.17
CA GLN A 98 13.81 2.97 3.00
C GLN A 98 14.57 2.04 3.96
N HIS A 99 14.20 2.01 5.25
CA HIS A 99 14.80 1.11 6.24
C HIS A 99 14.67 -0.37 5.83
N ASN A 100 13.55 -0.75 5.24
CA ASN A 100 13.33 -2.10 4.75
C ASN A 100 14.00 -2.40 3.41
N VAL A 101 14.68 -1.43 2.81
CA VAL A 101 15.33 -1.56 1.49
C VAL A 101 14.34 -2.07 0.44
N MET A 102 13.12 -1.51 0.44
CA MET A 102 12.06 -1.93 -0.46
C MET A 102 12.27 -1.49 -1.91
N SER A 103 13.26 -0.61 -2.16
CA SER A 103 13.79 -0.30 -3.48
C SER A 103 15.23 -0.79 -3.54
N ALA A 104 15.49 -1.86 -4.28
CA ALA A 104 16.83 -2.38 -4.48
C ALA A 104 17.43 -1.79 -5.77
N PRO A 105 18.62 -1.18 -5.71
CA PRO A 105 19.27 -0.62 -6.90
C PRO A 105 19.76 -1.73 -7.81
N ILE A 106 19.55 -1.57 -9.10
CA ILE A 106 20.08 -2.45 -10.14
C ILE A 106 20.38 -1.66 -11.41
N HIS A 107 21.43 -2.10 -12.15
CA HIS A 107 21.75 -1.52 -13.45
C HIS A 107 21.01 -2.27 -14.56
N HIS A 108 20.12 -1.58 -15.26
CA HIS A 108 19.41 -2.12 -16.43
C HIS A 108 20.12 -1.68 -17.71
N PRO A 109 20.42 -2.60 -18.67
CA PRO A 109 21.20 -2.29 -19.86
C PRO A 109 20.66 -1.15 -20.73
N LYS A 110 19.33 -0.99 -20.77
CA LYS A 110 18.64 0.04 -21.56
C LYS A 110 18.21 1.26 -20.75
N LEU A 111 17.91 1.08 -19.46
CA LEU A 111 17.32 2.14 -18.62
C LEU A 111 18.34 2.78 -17.67
N GLY A 112 19.56 2.24 -17.61
CA GLY A 112 20.57 2.69 -16.63
C GLY A 112 20.23 2.23 -15.21
N ASP A 113 20.62 3.02 -14.21
CA ASP A 113 20.39 2.67 -12.81
C ASP A 113 18.93 2.91 -12.41
N ILE A 114 18.27 1.85 -12.01
CA ILE A 114 16.88 1.85 -11.59
C ILE A 114 16.71 1.18 -10.22
N GLY A 115 15.56 1.41 -9.56
CA GLY A 115 15.16 0.70 -8.35
C GLY A 115 14.09 -0.34 -8.67
N LEU A 116 14.36 -1.60 -8.36
CA LEU A 116 13.34 -2.64 -8.39
C LEU A 116 12.68 -2.80 -7.01
N VAL A 117 11.39 -3.13 -7.01
CA VAL A 117 10.69 -3.46 -5.76
C VAL A 117 11.27 -4.75 -5.19
N ASN A 118 11.81 -4.65 -3.98
CA ASN A 118 12.42 -5.78 -3.29
C ASN A 118 11.37 -6.61 -2.54
N GLN A 119 11.74 -7.80 -2.10
CA GLN A 119 10.88 -8.64 -1.30
C GLN A 119 10.78 -8.12 0.15
N PRO A 120 9.56 -8.06 0.73
CA PRO A 120 9.36 -7.60 2.10
C PRO A 120 9.80 -8.63 3.15
N VAL A 121 9.89 -9.92 2.77
CA VAL A 121 10.27 -11.01 3.67
C VAL A 121 11.78 -11.20 3.64
N ARG A 122 12.41 -11.11 4.80
CA ARG A 122 13.85 -11.39 4.98
C ARG A 122 14.04 -12.79 5.56
N LEU A 123 14.70 -13.66 4.81
CA LEU A 123 15.03 -15.01 5.24
C LEU A 123 16.47 -15.03 5.74
N SER A 124 16.68 -15.52 6.97
CA SER A 124 18.00 -15.52 7.62
C SER A 124 18.98 -16.53 7.02
N ARG A 125 18.50 -17.68 6.52
CA ARG A 125 19.33 -18.75 5.95
C ARG A 125 19.45 -18.69 4.44
N THR A 126 18.44 -18.17 3.77
CA THR A 126 18.35 -18.04 2.31
C THR A 126 17.93 -16.63 1.96
N PRO A 127 18.80 -15.62 2.13
CA PRO A 127 18.47 -14.25 1.79
C PRO A 127 18.00 -14.12 0.34
N ASN A 128 17.02 -13.28 0.13
CA ASN A 128 16.59 -12.94 -1.22
C ASN A 128 17.65 -12.07 -1.91
N GLU A 129 17.91 -12.37 -3.17
CA GLU A 129 18.81 -11.61 -4.04
C GLU A 129 18.13 -11.33 -5.37
N ILE A 130 18.29 -10.12 -5.89
CA ILE A 130 17.91 -9.80 -7.27
C ILE A 130 19.07 -10.23 -8.16
N ARG A 131 18.89 -11.36 -8.89
CA ARG A 131 19.92 -11.97 -9.72
C ARG A 131 19.95 -11.42 -11.14
N SER A 132 18.83 -10.89 -11.62
CA SER A 132 18.70 -10.37 -12.97
C SER A 132 17.77 -9.17 -12.99
N VAL A 133 17.89 -8.33 -14.01
CA VAL A 133 16.93 -7.28 -14.33
C VAL A 133 15.64 -7.89 -14.89
N THR A 134 14.62 -7.07 -15.04
CA THR A 134 13.39 -7.47 -15.76
C THR A 134 13.73 -7.78 -17.22
N PRO A 135 13.44 -9.01 -17.69
CA PRO A 135 13.81 -9.40 -19.06
C PRO A 135 12.91 -8.74 -20.10
N GLU A 136 13.41 -8.61 -21.30
CA GLU A 136 12.61 -8.29 -22.47
C GLU A 136 11.74 -9.50 -22.89
N CYS A 137 10.69 -9.23 -23.66
CA CYS A 137 9.84 -10.29 -24.17
C CYS A 137 10.66 -11.26 -25.05
N GLY A 138 10.66 -12.53 -24.67
CA GLY A 138 11.37 -13.60 -25.40
C GLY A 138 12.88 -13.68 -25.13
N GLU A 139 13.46 -12.86 -24.26
CA GLU A 139 14.91 -12.82 -24.00
C GLU A 139 15.50 -14.18 -23.59
N HIS A 140 14.77 -14.97 -22.81
CA HIS A 140 15.21 -16.29 -22.33
C HIS A 140 14.61 -17.47 -23.11
N THR A 141 13.89 -17.23 -24.20
CA THR A 141 13.20 -18.28 -24.93
C THR A 141 14.14 -19.40 -25.41
N ASP A 142 15.27 -19.06 -25.99
CA ASP A 142 16.23 -20.03 -26.49
C ASP A 142 16.91 -20.84 -25.39
N GLU A 143 17.25 -20.19 -24.30
CA GLU A 143 17.82 -20.81 -23.10
C GLU A 143 16.86 -21.84 -22.51
N ILE A 144 15.62 -21.44 -22.27
CA ILE A 144 14.58 -22.30 -21.70
C ILE A 144 14.28 -23.50 -22.62
N LEU A 145 14.21 -23.28 -23.94
CA LEU A 145 13.96 -24.37 -24.87
C LEU A 145 15.13 -25.37 -24.93
N ARG A 146 16.38 -24.89 -24.83
CA ARG A 146 17.56 -25.78 -24.72
C ARG A 146 17.54 -26.59 -23.41
N GLU A 147 17.19 -25.98 -22.29
CA GLU A 147 17.03 -26.70 -21.03
C GLU A 147 15.96 -27.79 -21.09
N LEU A 148 14.90 -27.56 -21.88
CA LEU A 148 13.85 -28.55 -22.15
C LEU A 148 14.26 -29.62 -23.18
N GLY A 149 15.49 -29.54 -23.71
CA GLY A 149 16.06 -30.55 -24.63
C GLY A 149 15.86 -30.28 -26.13
N TYR A 150 15.33 -29.11 -26.50
CA TYR A 150 15.21 -28.73 -27.90
C TYR A 150 16.59 -28.42 -28.51
N GLN A 151 16.81 -28.88 -29.72
CA GLN A 151 18.02 -28.57 -30.49
C GLN A 151 17.85 -27.24 -31.23
N ASP A 152 18.97 -26.59 -31.56
CA ASP A 152 18.95 -25.27 -32.22
C ASP A 152 18.12 -25.24 -33.52
N GLY A 153 18.14 -26.32 -34.31
CA GLY A 153 17.32 -26.44 -35.51
C GLY A 153 15.81 -26.47 -35.23
N GLN A 154 15.41 -27.10 -34.14
CA GLN A 154 14.01 -27.14 -33.71
C GLN A 154 13.56 -25.75 -33.18
N ILE A 155 14.43 -25.07 -32.47
CA ILE A 155 14.17 -23.69 -31.97
C ILE A 155 14.03 -22.75 -33.18
N ALA A 156 14.90 -22.84 -34.17
CA ALA A 156 14.81 -22.04 -35.38
C ALA A 156 13.50 -22.29 -36.18
N ASP A 157 13.03 -23.54 -36.22
CA ASP A 157 11.75 -23.88 -36.86
C ASP A 157 10.57 -23.29 -36.09
N LEU A 158 10.57 -23.36 -34.74
CA LEU A 158 9.54 -22.76 -33.93
C LEU A 158 9.44 -21.24 -34.13
N LYS A 159 10.57 -20.55 -34.18
CA LYS A 159 10.65 -19.10 -34.47
C LYS A 159 10.11 -18.80 -35.88
N LYS A 160 10.52 -19.58 -36.91
CA LYS A 160 10.06 -19.40 -38.29
C LYS A 160 8.55 -19.52 -38.43
N ARG A 161 7.93 -20.36 -37.61
CA ARG A 161 6.48 -20.57 -37.60
C ARG A 161 5.75 -19.60 -36.65
N ASN A 162 6.44 -18.64 -35.98
CA ASN A 162 5.91 -17.73 -34.99
C ASN A 162 5.20 -18.46 -33.83
N VAL A 163 5.74 -19.56 -33.37
CA VAL A 163 5.23 -20.29 -32.19
C VAL A 163 5.85 -19.73 -30.93
N VAL A 164 7.09 -19.25 -31.03
CA VAL A 164 7.86 -18.58 -30.00
C VAL A 164 8.58 -17.37 -30.56
#